data_4855ccd30e621fb3b41a209f8053ad60
#
_entry.id   4855ccd30e621fb3b41a209f8053ad60
#
_cell.length_a   1.000
_cell.length_b   1.000
_cell.length_c   1.000
_cell.angle_alpha   90.00
_cell.angle_beta   90.00
_cell.angle_gamma   90.00
#
_symmetry.space_group_name_H-M   'P 1'
#
loop_
_entity.id
_entity.type
_entity.pdbx_description
1 polymer ?
#
loop_
_entity_poly.entity_id
_entity_poly.type
_entity_poly.pdbx_seq_one_letter_code
_entity_poly.pdbx_strand_id
1 'polypeptide(L)'
;MKKYFAFALACLLVLAGCAKNLDNIPSKELVLQEGVEWAEEKLNGYTPDDLREVWGEPDGMLSGMWGEIWFVDEYHTARVTVYYDANGKVENVRLDTAPGLEPAPDPIPEPAPEPETYDLKTLESPPELKVICGGEEFQASSCGFTWVTEHGILCADAPAPLQMKEQMTKMETAEGTAVLGFEVQPDEVYVHAWNDNCTPECDGLSQTVAVRDGGEIELIPGGYVYEVVAKWGDGETAGGTGRYAFYIDKLYPHDE
;
A
#
# COMPACT_ATOMS: atom_id res chain seq x y z
N MET A 1 11.24 54.27 33.31
CA MET A 1 10.10 53.44 32.93
C MET A 1 9.80 53.38 31.43
N LYS A 2 10.25 54.32 30.57
CA LYS A 2 9.96 54.29 29.10
C LYS A 2 10.82 53.34 28.27
N LYS A 3 11.95 52.83 28.76
CA LYS A 3 12.86 51.96 28.02
C LYS A 3 12.46 50.45 28.02
N TYR A 4 11.67 50.03 29.01
CA TYR A 4 11.22 48.62 29.10
C TYR A 4 9.96 48.32 28.25
N PHE A 5 9.19 49.36 27.90
CA PHE A 5 7.98 49.19 27.07
C PHE A 5 8.31 48.92 25.58
N ALA A 6 9.44 49.45 25.09
CA ALA A 6 9.86 49.24 23.73
C ALA A 6 10.42 47.82 23.51
N PHE A 7 11.00 47.20 24.56
CA PHE A 7 11.54 45.84 24.47
C PHE A 7 10.44 44.77 24.52
N ALA A 8 9.39 45.00 25.30
CA ALA A 8 8.22 44.11 25.37
C ALA A 8 7.40 44.10 24.05
N LEU A 9 7.33 45.24 23.35
CA LEU A 9 6.63 45.34 22.07
C LEU A 9 7.43 44.70 20.93
N ALA A 10 8.77 44.72 20.97
CA ALA A 10 9.62 44.06 19.99
C ALA A 10 9.60 42.52 20.14
N CYS A 11 9.48 42.00 21.38
CA CYS A 11 9.32 40.56 21.59
C CYS A 11 7.96 40.04 21.19
N LEU A 12 6.91 40.87 21.21
CA LEU A 12 5.57 40.46 20.74
C LEU A 12 5.46 40.41 19.21
N LEU A 13 6.30 41.18 18.50
CA LEU A 13 6.31 41.14 17.02
C LEU A 13 7.13 39.99 16.43
N VAL A 14 7.99 39.34 17.22
CA VAL A 14 8.77 38.16 16.78
C VAL A 14 7.94 36.84 16.88
N LEU A 15 6.83 36.86 17.65
CA LEU A 15 5.92 35.72 17.80
C LEU A 15 4.78 35.71 16.77
N ALA A 16 4.68 36.72 15.91
CA ALA A 16 3.86 36.64 14.70
C ALA A 16 4.64 35.84 13.62
N GLY A 17 5.03 34.61 13.96
CA GLY A 17 5.38 33.63 12.96
C GLY A 17 4.23 33.57 11.97
N CYS A 18 4.49 33.75 10.68
CA CYS A 18 3.52 33.62 9.61
C CYS A 18 2.76 32.31 9.84
N ALA A 19 1.54 32.38 10.37
CA ALA A 19 0.63 31.26 10.36
C ALA A 19 0.44 30.93 8.87
N LYS A 20 0.96 29.79 8.45
CA LYS A 20 0.74 29.30 7.09
C LYS A 20 -0.76 29.13 6.91
N ASN A 21 -1.28 29.59 5.79
CA ASN A 21 -2.67 29.40 5.46
C ASN A 21 -2.86 27.96 4.96
N LEU A 22 -3.43 27.11 5.80
CA LEU A 22 -3.71 25.71 5.49
C LEU A 22 -4.76 25.57 4.35
N ASP A 23 -5.59 26.60 4.12
CA ASP A 23 -6.54 26.62 3.01
C ASP A 23 -5.84 26.57 1.62
N ASN A 24 -4.52 26.80 1.59
CA ASN A 24 -3.73 26.71 0.36
C ASN A 24 -3.18 25.29 0.10
N ILE A 25 -3.32 24.34 1.03
CA ILE A 25 -2.97 22.94 0.79
C ILE A 25 -4.02 22.35 -0.14
N PRO A 26 -3.64 21.88 -1.35
CA PRO A 26 -4.59 21.27 -2.28
C PRO A 26 -5.10 19.93 -1.74
N SER A 27 -6.25 19.47 -2.24
CA SER A 27 -6.73 18.11 -1.94
C SER A 27 -5.84 17.07 -2.61
N LYS A 28 -5.86 15.84 -2.09
CA LYS A 28 -5.07 14.71 -2.63
C LYS A 28 -5.41 14.41 -4.09
N GLU A 29 -6.69 14.52 -4.45
CA GLU A 29 -7.20 14.32 -5.80
C GLU A 29 -6.64 15.37 -6.77
N LEU A 30 -6.58 16.62 -6.32
CA LEU A 30 -6.02 17.70 -7.14
C LEU A 30 -4.50 17.52 -7.33
N VAL A 31 -3.79 17.10 -6.29
CA VAL A 31 -2.35 16.76 -6.35
C VAL A 31 -2.11 15.66 -7.40
N LEU A 32 -2.96 14.63 -7.41
CA LEU A 32 -2.87 13.55 -8.38
C LEU A 32 -3.13 14.01 -9.80
N GLN A 33 -4.11 14.90 -9.99
CA GLN A 33 -4.51 15.42 -11.29
C GLN A 33 -3.45 16.34 -11.91
N GLU A 34 -2.85 17.24 -11.10
CA GLU A 34 -1.91 18.26 -11.58
C GLU A 34 -0.47 17.75 -11.70
N GLY A 35 -0.13 16.65 -11.00
CA GLY A 35 1.15 15.97 -11.13
C GLY A 35 2.23 16.44 -10.14
N VAL A 36 3.38 15.73 -10.20
CA VAL A 36 4.45 15.82 -9.21
C VAL A 36 5.04 17.23 -9.10
N GLU A 37 5.45 17.84 -10.23
CA GLU A 37 6.12 19.15 -10.20
C GLU A 37 5.23 20.24 -9.60
N TRP A 38 3.95 20.22 -9.94
CA TRP A 38 2.98 21.14 -9.36
C TRP A 38 2.75 20.88 -7.87
N ALA A 39 2.67 19.61 -7.46
CA ALA A 39 2.49 19.21 -6.08
C ALA A 39 3.67 19.68 -5.21
N GLU A 40 4.91 19.47 -5.67
CA GLU A 40 6.11 19.92 -4.97
C GLU A 40 6.12 21.45 -4.80
N GLU A 41 5.73 22.23 -5.83
CA GLU A 41 5.61 23.68 -5.73
C GLU A 41 4.59 24.09 -4.65
N LYS A 42 3.41 23.47 -4.65
CA LYS A 42 2.30 23.83 -3.75
C LYS A 42 2.52 23.37 -2.32
N LEU A 43 3.14 22.22 -2.13
CA LEU A 43 3.36 21.63 -0.82
C LEU A 43 4.69 22.05 -0.19
N ASN A 44 5.55 22.74 -0.92
CA ASN A 44 6.85 23.19 -0.44
C ASN A 44 6.74 23.95 0.90
N GLY A 45 7.52 23.49 1.87
CA GLY A 45 7.65 24.11 3.17
C GLY A 45 6.52 23.79 4.15
N TYR A 46 5.45 23.06 3.79
CA TYR A 46 4.51 22.50 4.76
C TYR A 46 5.16 21.38 5.57
N THR A 47 4.58 21.11 6.75
CA THR A 47 5.03 20.07 7.67
C THR A 47 4.10 18.86 7.61
N PRO A 48 4.50 17.68 8.19
CA PRO A 48 3.59 16.55 8.37
C PRO A 48 2.29 16.95 9.07
N ASP A 49 2.39 17.75 10.14
CA ASP A 49 1.22 18.18 10.91
C ASP A 49 0.27 19.06 10.08
N ASP A 50 0.83 19.94 9.22
CA ASP A 50 0.03 20.76 8.30
C ASP A 50 -0.77 19.87 7.33
N LEU A 51 -0.13 18.82 6.78
CA LEU A 51 -0.79 17.90 5.84
C LEU A 51 -1.83 17.01 6.54
N ARG A 52 -1.54 16.51 7.73
CA ARG A 52 -2.50 15.71 8.51
C ARG A 52 -3.73 16.50 8.90
N GLU A 53 -3.59 17.81 9.17
CA GLU A 53 -4.74 18.67 9.48
C GLU A 53 -5.69 18.79 8.29
N VAL A 54 -5.19 18.75 7.04
CA VAL A 54 -6.00 18.91 5.81
C VAL A 54 -6.39 17.57 5.20
N TRP A 55 -5.46 16.59 5.16
CA TRP A 55 -5.68 15.31 4.49
C TRP A 55 -6.10 14.18 5.42
N GLY A 56 -6.05 14.41 6.75
CA GLY A 56 -6.22 13.39 7.76
C GLY A 56 -4.93 12.62 8.07
N GLU A 57 -5.02 11.63 8.94
CA GLU A 57 -3.88 10.78 9.26
C GLU A 57 -3.39 10.02 8.01
N PRO A 58 -2.06 9.83 7.86
CA PRO A 58 -1.54 9.06 6.74
C PRO A 58 -1.91 7.58 6.86
N ASP A 59 -2.14 6.95 5.73
CA ASP A 59 -2.41 5.51 5.63
C ASP A 59 -1.16 4.66 5.87
N GLY A 60 0.03 5.26 5.74
CA GLY A 60 1.29 4.59 5.99
C GLY A 60 2.46 5.55 6.19
N MET A 61 3.55 5.01 6.75
CA MET A 61 4.81 5.73 6.97
C MET A 61 5.97 4.95 6.36
N LEU A 62 6.92 5.66 5.76
CA LEU A 62 8.12 5.04 5.23
C LEU A 62 9.11 4.76 6.36
N SER A 63 9.44 3.47 6.55
CA SER A 63 10.40 3.04 7.58
C SER A 63 11.81 3.57 7.28
N GLY A 64 12.42 4.24 8.26
CA GLY A 64 13.78 4.79 8.13
C GLY A 64 13.93 5.98 7.20
N MET A 65 12.87 6.44 6.56
CA MET A 65 12.79 7.66 5.75
C MET A 65 11.72 8.59 6.34
N TRP A 66 11.97 9.88 6.24
CA TRP A 66 11.01 10.89 6.68
C TRP A 66 9.97 11.08 5.57
N GLY A 67 8.95 10.22 5.55
CA GLY A 67 7.90 10.26 4.54
C GLY A 67 6.61 9.61 5.00
N GLU A 68 5.52 10.07 4.43
CA GLU A 68 4.15 9.62 4.71
C GLU A 68 3.41 9.30 3.43
N ILE A 69 2.49 8.37 3.51
CA ILE A 69 1.72 7.85 2.38
C ILE A 69 0.25 8.09 2.64
N TRP A 70 -0.46 8.66 1.66
CA TRP A 70 -1.91 8.78 1.65
C TRP A 70 -2.48 8.13 0.40
N PHE A 71 -3.48 7.29 0.56
CA PHE A 71 -4.30 6.85 -0.55
C PHE A 71 -5.28 7.95 -0.95
N VAL A 72 -5.52 8.07 -2.25
CA VAL A 72 -6.41 9.10 -2.80
C VAL A 72 -7.83 8.57 -2.95
N ASP A 73 -7.96 7.27 -3.18
CA ASP A 73 -9.23 6.59 -3.40
C ASP A 73 -9.42 5.42 -2.42
N GLU A 74 -10.65 5.00 -2.24
CA GLU A 74 -11.03 3.89 -1.36
C GLU A 74 -10.52 2.52 -1.83
N TYR A 75 -10.13 2.40 -3.09
CA TYR A 75 -9.60 1.17 -3.68
C TYR A 75 -8.08 1.10 -3.64
N HIS A 76 -7.41 2.11 -3.06
CA HIS A 76 -5.96 2.21 -2.95
C HIS A 76 -5.22 2.12 -4.30
N THR A 77 -5.88 2.51 -5.40
CA THR A 77 -5.31 2.47 -6.74
C THR A 77 -4.43 3.68 -7.05
N ALA A 78 -4.56 4.74 -6.25
CA ALA A 78 -3.77 5.94 -6.38
C ALA A 78 -3.27 6.39 -5.00
N ARG A 79 -1.99 6.76 -4.93
CA ARG A 79 -1.39 7.26 -3.69
C ARG A 79 -0.48 8.45 -3.91
N VAL A 80 -0.44 9.31 -2.90
CA VAL A 80 0.52 10.39 -2.76
C VAL A 80 1.49 10.01 -1.66
N THR A 81 2.78 9.99 -1.97
CA THR A 81 3.85 9.80 -1.00
C THR A 81 4.61 11.11 -0.86
N VAL A 82 4.69 11.64 0.34
CA VAL A 82 5.36 12.91 0.64
C VAL A 82 6.61 12.63 1.45
N TYR A 83 7.75 13.16 1.01
CA TYR A 83 9.03 13.06 1.70
C TYR A 83 9.38 14.39 2.36
N TYR A 84 10.01 14.31 3.52
CA TYR A 84 10.37 15.48 4.33
C TYR A 84 11.88 15.61 4.48
N ASP A 85 12.35 16.84 4.46
CA ASP A 85 13.74 17.18 4.74
C ASP A 85 14.10 17.02 6.24
N ALA A 86 15.37 17.24 6.58
CA ALA A 86 15.85 17.17 7.98
C ALA A 86 15.21 18.21 8.92
N ASN A 87 14.51 19.22 8.39
CA ASN A 87 13.78 20.23 9.15
C ASN A 87 12.28 19.89 9.25
N GLY A 88 11.86 18.73 8.74
CA GLY A 88 10.47 18.31 8.70
C GLY A 88 9.62 19.13 7.73
N LYS A 89 10.19 19.53 6.59
CA LYS A 89 9.46 20.22 5.52
C LYS A 89 9.36 19.33 4.30
N VAL A 90 8.25 19.47 3.56
CA VAL A 90 8.09 18.76 2.29
C VAL A 90 9.27 19.07 1.38
N GLU A 91 9.98 18.03 0.95
CA GLU A 91 11.13 18.10 0.05
C GLU A 91 10.81 17.51 -1.32
N ASN A 92 10.04 16.42 -1.33
CA ASN A 92 9.71 15.70 -2.57
C ASN A 92 8.33 15.07 -2.46
N VAL A 93 7.66 14.89 -3.61
CA VAL A 93 6.35 14.21 -3.72
C VAL A 93 6.47 13.15 -4.80
N ARG A 94 5.92 11.98 -4.51
CA ARG A 94 5.78 10.90 -5.48
C ARG A 94 4.31 10.55 -5.64
N LEU A 95 3.89 10.42 -6.89
CA LEU A 95 2.55 9.97 -7.25
C LEU A 95 2.65 8.61 -7.89
N ASP A 96 1.94 7.65 -7.32
CA ASP A 96 1.82 6.32 -7.90
C ASP A 96 0.34 6.10 -8.25
N THR A 97 0.08 5.77 -9.50
CA THR A 97 -1.23 5.32 -9.98
C THR A 97 -1.06 3.95 -10.60
N ALA A 98 -1.95 3.03 -10.30
CA ALA A 98 -1.95 1.76 -11.00
C ALA A 98 -2.21 2.03 -12.51
N PRO A 99 -1.30 1.64 -13.42
CA PRO A 99 -1.50 1.91 -14.83
C PRO A 99 -2.70 1.11 -15.35
N GLY A 100 -3.71 1.83 -15.83
CA GLY A 100 -4.74 1.24 -16.68
C GLY A 100 -6.15 1.13 -16.15
N LEU A 101 -6.50 1.82 -15.05
CA LEU A 101 -7.90 1.93 -14.65
C LEU A 101 -8.51 3.25 -15.17
N GLU A 102 -8.83 3.31 -16.48
CA GLU A 102 -9.97 4.11 -16.89
C GLU A 102 -11.23 3.44 -16.30
N PRO A 103 -12.16 4.21 -15.69
CA PRO A 103 -13.40 3.61 -15.20
C PRO A 103 -14.13 3.00 -16.39
N ALA A 104 -14.15 1.67 -16.42
CA ALA A 104 -14.98 0.97 -17.38
C ALA A 104 -16.46 1.35 -17.11
N PRO A 105 -17.26 1.60 -18.17
CA PRO A 105 -18.69 1.78 -17.98
C PRO A 105 -19.27 0.53 -17.33
N ASP A 106 -20.05 0.75 -16.25
CA ASP A 106 -20.65 -0.30 -15.45
C ASP A 106 -21.27 -1.41 -16.32
N PRO A 107 -20.76 -2.65 -16.27
CA PRO A 107 -21.51 -3.77 -16.81
C PRO A 107 -22.70 -4.03 -15.86
N ILE A 108 -23.88 -4.16 -16.44
CA ILE A 108 -25.09 -4.61 -15.75
C ILE A 108 -24.72 -5.96 -15.12
N PRO A 109 -24.75 -6.14 -13.82
CA PRO A 109 -24.32 -7.39 -13.19
C PRO A 109 -25.32 -8.49 -13.54
N GLU A 110 -24.85 -9.52 -14.26
CA GLU A 110 -25.47 -10.83 -14.19
C GLU A 110 -25.42 -11.29 -12.74
N PRO A 111 -26.50 -11.84 -12.16
CA PRO A 111 -26.48 -12.28 -10.78
C PRO A 111 -25.36 -13.30 -10.59
N ALA A 112 -24.35 -12.89 -9.85
CA ALA A 112 -23.26 -13.78 -9.45
C ALA A 112 -23.87 -15.00 -8.71
N PRO A 113 -23.34 -16.22 -8.91
CA PRO A 113 -23.73 -17.35 -8.07
C PRO A 113 -23.55 -16.93 -6.61
N GLU A 114 -24.57 -17.21 -5.79
CA GLU A 114 -24.52 -16.88 -4.36
C GLU A 114 -23.21 -17.44 -3.79
N PRO A 115 -22.39 -16.62 -3.11
CA PRO A 115 -21.12 -17.09 -2.56
C PRO A 115 -21.42 -18.24 -1.59
N GLU A 116 -20.74 -19.36 -1.78
CA GLU A 116 -20.80 -20.44 -0.81
C GLU A 116 -20.38 -19.86 0.55
N THR A 117 -21.30 -19.84 1.49
CA THR A 117 -21.07 -19.30 2.85
C THR A 117 -20.21 -20.29 3.60
N TYR A 118 -18.90 -20.10 3.56
CA TYR A 118 -17.96 -20.82 4.42
C TYR A 118 -18.08 -20.30 5.86
N ASP A 119 -18.18 -21.20 6.80
CA ASP A 119 -18.10 -20.83 8.21
C ASP A 119 -16.64 -20.61 8.61
N LEU A 120 -16.20 -19.35 8.55
CA LEU A 120 -14.83 -18.96 8.87
C LEU A 120 -14.37 -19.41 10.25
N LYS A 121 -15.30 -19.66 11.20
CA LYS A 121 -14.98 -20.14 12.56
C LYS A 121 -14.46 -21.56 12.58
N THR A 122 -14.81 -22.36 11.56
CA THR A 122 -14.38 -23.76 11.49
C THR A 122 -12.96 -23.90 10.93
N LEU A 123 -12.42 -22.85 10.33
CA LEU A 123 -11.06 -22.85 9.81
C LEU A 123 -10.05 -22.60 10.94
N GLU A 124 -9.09 -23.49 11.07
CA GLU A 124 -8.02 -23.36 12.06
C GLU A 124 -6.91 -22.37 11.67
N SER A 125 -6.87 -21.97 10.40
CA SER A 125 -5.91 -21.01 9.83
C SER A 125 -6.51 -20.32 8.60
N PRO A 126 -5.91 -19.21 8.12
CA PRO A 126 -6.32 -18.61 6.86
C PRO A 126 -6.23 -19.60 5.70
N PRO A 127 -7.15 -19.51 4.71
CA PRO A 127 -7.10 -20.30 3.48
C PRO A 127 -5.77 -20.16 2.74
N GLU A 128 -5.27 -21.22 2.13
CA GLU A 128 -4.04 -21.19 1.36
C GLU A 128 -4.18 -20.33 0.10
N LEU A 129 -3.08 -19.65 -0.28
CA LEU A 129 -3.00 -18.91 -1.54
C LEU A 129 -2.25 -19.73 -2.58
N LYS A 130 -2.90 -19.95 -3.69
CA LYS A 130 -2.31 -20.49 -4.92
C LYS A 130 -2.13 -19.36 -5.93
N VAL A 131 -1.00 -19.36 -6.60
CA VAL A 131 -0.69 -18.40 -7.68
C VAL A 131 -0.70 -19.17 -8.99
N ILE A 132 -1.49 -18.70 -9.94
CA ILE A 132 -1.65 -19.33 -11.27
C ILE A 132 -1.05 -18.38 -12.30
N CYS A 133 -0.04 -18.83 -13.02
CA CYS A 133 0.66 -18.05 -14.02
C CYS A 133 1.04 -18.93 -15.21
N GLY A 134 0.67 -18.51 -16.42
CA GLY A 134 0.97 -19.28 -17.64
C GLY A 134 0.38 -20.70 -17.67
N GLY A 135 -0.68 -20.95 -16.90
CA GLY A 135 -1.29 -22.28 -16.74
C GLY A 135 -0.59 -23.19 -15.73
N GLU A 136 0.48 -22.73 -15.11
CA GLU A 136 1.11 -23.38 -13.96
C GLU A 136 0.57 -22.85 -12.65
N GLU A 137 0.37 -23.73 -11.67
CA GLU A 137 -0.11 -23.41 -10.33
C GLU A 137 1.01 -23.71 -9.33
N PHE A 138 1.26 -22.75 -8.41
CA PHE A 138 2.16 -22.98 -7.29
C PHE A 138 1.61 -22.35 -6.03
N GLN A 139 2.04 -22.86 -4.87
CA GLN A 139 1.59 -22.39 -3.59
C GLN A 139 2.47 -21.24 -3.09
N ALA A 140 1.84 -20.14 -2.67
CA ALA A 140 2.54 -19.06 -1.98
C ALA A 140 2.96 -19.48 -0.57
N SER A 141 4.09 -18.96 -0.11
CA SER A 141 4.58 -19.18 1.25
C SER A 141 3.80 -18.32 2.23
N SER A 142 3.36 -18.90 3.36
CA SER A 142 2.76 -18.10 4.44
C SER A 142 3.80 -17.20 5.11
N CYS A 143 3.48 -15.93 5.27
CA CYS A 143 4.29 -14.90 5.94
C CYS A 143 3.68 -14.45 7.27
N GLY A 144 2.87 -15.31 7.90
CA GLY A 144 2.22 -15.02 9.16
C GLY A 144 0.74 -14.74 9.02
N PHE A 145 0.04 -14.76 10.15
CA PHE A 145 -1.39 -14.48 10.19
C PHE A 145 -1.86 -14.14 11.60
N THR A 146 -3.04 -13.52 11.66
CA THR A 146 -3.88 -13.43 12.86
C THR A 146 -5.25 -13.96 12.50
N TRP A 147 -5.75 -14.97 13.20
CA TRP A 147 -6.99 -15.67 12.87
C TRP A 147 -7.85 -15.93 14.10
N VAL A 148 -9.12 -15.60 14.01
CA VAL A 148 -10.12 -15.81 15.08
C VAL A 148 -10.90 -17.07 14.80
N THR A 149 -10.83 -18.02 15.72
CA THR A 149 -11.54 -19.29 15.69
C THR A 149 -12.54 -19.38 16.85
N GLU A 150 -13.34 -20.43 16.90
CA GLU A 150 -14.21 -20.70 18.07
C GLU A 150 -13.41 -20.93 19.38
N HIS A 151 -12.10 -21.25 19.27
CA HIS A 151 -11.22 -21.53 20.41
C HIS A 151 -10.37 -20.33 20.85
N GLY A 152 -10.45 -19.20 20.12
CA GLY A 152 -9.70 -17.99 20.41
C GLY A 152 -8.91 -17.46 19.22
N ILE A 153 -7.96 -16.57 19.49
CA ILE A 153 -7.14 -15.93 18.47
C ILE A 153 -5.84 -16.71 18.30
N LEU A 154 -5.55 -17.12 17.08
CA LEU A 154 -4.30 -17.75 16.68
C LEU A 154 -3.45 -16.71 15.92
N CYS A 155 -2.16 -16.65 16.25
CA CYS A 155 -1.20 -15.80 15.55
C CYS A 155 0.03 -16.64 15.18
N ALA A 156 0.51 -16.43 13.96
CA ALA A 156 1.79 -16.94 13.51
C ALA A 156 2.61 -15.80 12.92
N ASP A 157 3.80 -15.61 13.44
CA ASP A 157 4.76 -14.65 12.91
C ASP A 157 5.73 -15.38 11.97
N ALA A 158 6.11 -14.68 10.90
CA ALA A 158 7.14 -15.13 9.98
C ALA A 158 8.05 -13.93 9.61
N PRO A 159 9.26 -14.23 9.08
CA PRO A 159 10.12 -13.18 8.55
C PRO A 159 9.42 -12.36 7.46
N ALA A 160 9.89 -11.12 7.23
CA ALA A 160 9.41 -10.29 6.13
C ALA A 160 9.63 -11.00 4.77
N PRO A 161 8.80 -10.74 3.75
CA PRO A 161 8.87 -11.42 2.45
C PRO A 161 10.27 -11.45 1.82
N LEU A 162 10.98 -10.33 1.83
CA LEU A 162 12.36 -10.25 1.31
C LEU A 162 13.36 -11.15 2.08
N GLN A 163 13.14 -11.36 3.37
CA GLN A 163 13.99 -12.26 4.18
C GLN A 163 13.72 -13.73 3.87
N MET A 164 12.54 -14.04 3.35
CA MET A 164 12.15 -15.40 2.95
C MET A 164 12.53 -15.73 1.51
N LYS A 165 13.01 -14.77 0.72
CA LYS A 165 13.29 -14.91 -0.72
C LYS A 165 14.09 -16.16 -1.07
N GLU A 166 15.15 -16.46 -0.32
CA GLU A 166 16.02 -17.63 -0.56
C GLU A 166 15.32 -18.97 -0.29
N GLN A 167 14.17 -18.95 0.41
CA GLN A 167 13.39 -20.14 0.74
C GLN A 167 12.21 -20.34 -0.23
N MET A 168 11.91 -19.34 -1.04
CA MET A 168 10.83 -19.40 -2.02
C MET A 168 11.31 -20.03 -3.33
N THR A 169 10.43 -20.76 -3.98
CA THR A 169 10.67 -21.19 -5.35
C THR A 169 10.50 -19.98 -6.27
N LYS A 170 11.58 -19.63 -6.99
CA LYS A 170 11.53 -18.62 -8.03
C LYS A 170 10.80 -19.18 -9.25
N MET A 171 9.73 -18.55 -9.68
CA MET A 171 9.07 -18.84 -10.94
C MET A 171 9.57 -17.88 -12.02
N GLU A 172 9.98 -18.42 -13.16
CA GLU A 172 10.33 -17.63 -14.36
C GLU A 172 9.17 -17.69 -15.35
N THR A 173 8.73 -16.53 -15.85
CA THR A 173 7.60 -16.46 -16.77
C THR A 173 7.75 -15.34 -17.78
N ALA A 174 7.20 -15.52 -18.97
CA ALA A 174 7.01 -14.47 -19.97
C ALA A 174 5.60 -13.83 -19.89
N GLU A 175 4.72 -14.38 -19.03
CA GLU A 175 3.35 -13.90 -18.90
C GLU A 175 3.29 -12.49 -18.29
N GLY A 176 2.26 -11.75 -18.71
CA GLY A 176 2.00 -10.39 -18.20
C GLY A 176 1.28 -10.37 -16.88
N THR A 177 0.51 -11.42 -16.56
CA THR A 177 -0.38 -11.47 -15.41
C THR A 177 -0.27 -12.78 -14.64
N ALA A 178 -0.72 -12.77 -13.39
CA ALA A 178 -0.96 -13.95 -12.58
C ALA A 178 -2.31 -13.83 -11.88
N VAL A 179 -2.90 -14.96 -11.48
CA VAL A 179 -4.17 -15.00 -10.75
C VAL A 179 -3.94 -15.53 -9.34
N LEU A 180 -4.47 -14.81 -8.36
CA LEU A 180 -4.47 -15.18 -6.95
C LEU A 180 -5.70 -16.04 -6.66
N GLY A 181 -5.50 -17.35 -6.46
CA GLY A 181 -6.55 -18.32 -6.17
C GLY A 181 -6.63 -18.64 -4.69
N PHE A 182 -7.76 -18.35 -4.07
CA PHE A 182 -8.10 -18.76 -2.70
C PHE A 182 -9.23 -19.77 -2.72
N GLU A 183 -9.16 -20.81 -1.86
CA GLU A 183 -10.26 -21.76 -1.68
C GLU A 183 -11.51 -21.07 -1.12
N VAL A 184 -11.32 -20.15 -0.17
CA VAL A 184 -12.34 -19.26 0.34
C VAL A 184 -11.96 -17.84 -0.07
N GLN A 185 -12.81 -17.16 -0.82
CA GLN A 185 -12.50 -15.81 -1.30
C GLN A 185 -12.38 -14.84 -0.11
N PRO A 186 -11.31 -14.04 -0.04
CA PRO A 186 -11.18 -12.98 0.95
C PRO A 186 -12.10 -11.79 0.63
N ASP A 187 -12.46 -11.04 1.66
CA ASP A 187 -13.21 -9.79 1.53
C ASP A 187 -12.35 -8.65 0.99
N GLU A 188 -11.03 -8.67 1.34
CA GLU A 188 -10.07 -7.67 0.90
C GLU A 188 -8.74 -8.35 0.54
N VAL A 189 -8.09 -7.86 -0.53
CA VAL A 189 -6.76 -8.30 -0.95
C VAL A 189 -5.90 -7.10 -1.27
N TYR A 190 -4.71 -7.03 -0.68
CA TYR A 190 -3.68 -6.05 -0.97
C TYR A 190 -2.43 -6.75 -1.45
N VAL A 191 -1.78 -6.21 -2.48
CA VAL A 191 -0.55 -6.80 -3.02
C VAL A 191 0.55 -5.75 -3.05
N HIS A 192 1.69 -6.10 -2.48
CA HIS A 192 2.92 -5.33 -2.51
C HIS A 192 4.01 -6.11 -3.23
N ALA A 193 4.88 -5.42 -3.95
CA ALA A 193 5.99 -6.05 -4.66
C ALA A 193 7.29 -5.30 -4.38
N TRP A 194 8.37 -6.03 -4.16
CA TRP A 194 9.72 -5.52 -4.01
C TRP A 194 10.60 -6.09 -5.11
N ASN A 195 11.43 -5.25 -5.72
CA ASN A 195 12.48 -5.74 -6.60
C ASN A 195 13.40 -6.70 -5.83
N ASP A 196 13.80 -7.78 -6.45
CA ASP A 196 14.60 -8.84 -5.83
C ASP A 196 16.03 -8.43 -5.45
N ASN A 197 16.51 -7.27 -5.96
CA ASN A 197 17.77 -6.65 -5.55
C ASN A 197 17.62 -5.81 -4.27
N CYS A 198 16.40 -5.59 -3.77
CA CYS A 198 16.19 -4.94 -2.49
C CYS A 198 16.75 -5.77 -1.34
N THR A 199 17.38 -5.10 -0.38
CA THR A 199 17.74 -5.70 0.90
C THR A 199 16.57 -5.59 1.89
N PRO A 200 16.57 -6.35 2.98
CA PRO A 200 15.51 -6.24 4.00
C PRO A 200 15.32 -4.82 4.57
N GLU A 201 16.32 -3.94 4.43
CA GLU A 201 16.22 -2.54 4.84
C GLU A 201 15.44 -1.68 3.84
N CYS A 202 15.06 -2.23 2.68
CA CYS A 202 14.29 -1.53 1.65
C CYS A 202 12.76 -1.66 1.83
N ASP A 203 12.26 -2.03 3.00
CA ASP A 203 10.81 -2.26 3.24
C ASP A 203 9.92 -1.08 2.80
N GLY A 204 10.42 0.15 2.84
CA GLY A 204 9.71 1.34 2.37
C GLY A 204 9.64 1.52 0.84
N LEU A 205 10.24 0.63 0.05
CA LEU A 205 10.30 0.74 -1.41
C LEU A 205 9.39 -0.27 -2.14
N SER A 206 8.36 -0.80 -1.46
CA SER A 206 7.39 -1.66 -2.13
C SER A 206 6.57 -0.88 -3.14
N GLN A 207 6.18 -1.55 -4.22
CA GLN A 207 5.19 -1.07 -5.16
C GLN A 207 3.86 -1.74 -4.83
N THR A 208 2.78 -0.96 -4.78
CA THR A 208 1.43 -1.53 -4.70
C THR A 208 1.04 -2.05 -6.07
N VAL A 209 0.53 -3.27 -6.11
CA VAL A 209 0.03 -3.92 -7.32
C VAL A 209 -1.48 -4.00 -7.23
N ALA A 210 -2.18 -3.47 -8.23
CA ALA A 210 -3.63 -3.52 -8.27
C ALA A 210 -4.10 -4.96 -8.47
N VAL A 211 -5.13 -5.35 -7.71
CA VAL A 211 -5.84 -6.62 -7.88
C VAL A 211 -7.11 -6.35 -8.67
N ARG A 212 -7.26 -7.00 -9.82
CA ARG A 212 -8.45 -6.91 -10.67
C ARG A 212 -9.47 -7.97 -10.28
N ASP A 213 -10.65 -7.88 -10.87
CA ASP A 213 -11.70 -8.87 -10.69
C ASP A 213 -11.18 -10.29 -10.98
N GLY A 214 -11.61 -11.26 -10.15
CA GLY A 214 -11.11 -12.63 -10.24
C GLY A 214 -9.72 -12.86 -9.68
N GLY A 215 -9.14 -11.88 -8.96
CA GLY A 215 -7.83 -12.03 -8.32
C GLY A 215 -6.64 -11.85 -9.27
N GLU A 216 -6.84 -11.28 -10.47
CA GLU A 216 -5.77 -11.05 -11.42
C GLU A 216 -4.87 -9.88 -10.99
N ILE A 217 -3.57 -10.07 -11.09
CA ILE A 217 -2.55 -9.04 -10.87
C ILE A 217 -1.65 -8.91 -12.10
N GLU A 218 -1.15 -7.70 -12.36
CA GLU A 218 -0.14 -7.46 -13.37
C GLU A 218 1.27 -7.71 -12.81
N LEU A 219 2.07 -8.47 -13.55
CA LEU A 219 3.43 -8.80 -13.15
C LEU A 219 4.41 -7.72 -13.61
N ILE A 220 5.24 -7.27 -12.69
CA ILE A 220 6.28 -6.28 -12.95
C ILE A 220 7.48 -6.97 -13.63
N PRO A 221 8.00 -6.43 -14.75
CA PRO A 221 9.15 -7.01 -15.44
C PRO A 221 10.41 -7.09 -14.57
N GLY A 222 11.11 -8.23 -14.61
CA GLY A 222 12.26 -8.55 -13.77
C GLY A 222 11.88 -9.38 -12.54
N GLY A 223 12.85 -9.60 -11.66
CA GLY A 223 12.67 -10.38 -10.43
C GLY A 223 11.98 -9.56 -9.34
N TYR A 224 10.83 -10.03 -8.86
CA TYR A 224 10.07 -9.40 -7.79
C TYR A 224 9.56 -10.40 -6.77
N VAL A 225 9.69 -10.06 -5.50
CA VAL A 225 9.01 -10.73 -4.39
C VAL A 225 7.70 -10.01 -4.16
N TYR A 226 6.60 -10.74 -4.23
CA TYR A 226 5.23 -10.26 -3.99
C TYR A 226 4.77 -10.68 -2.61
N GLU A 227 4.14 -9.77 -1.87
CA GLU A 227 3.39 -10.05 -0.66
C GLU A 227 1.91 -9.82 -0.93
N VAL A 228 1.10 -10.78 -0.53
CA VAL A 228 -0.35 -10.69 -0.54
C VAL A 228 -0.84 -10.65 0.89
N VAL A 229 -1.57 -9.60 1.23
CA VAL A 229 -2.29 -9.47 2.49
C VAL A 229 -3.76 -9.65 2.20
N ALA A 230 -4.36 -10.71 2.70
CA ALA A 230 -5.76 -11.03 2.49
C ALA A 230 -6.53 -11.05 3.81
N LYS A 231 -7.74 -10.52 3.80
CA LYS A 231 -8.60 -10.43 4.98
C LYS A 231 -9.92 -11.14 4.75
N TRP A 232 -10.40 -11.81 5.78
CA TRP A 232 -11.68 -12.53 5.83
C TRP A 232 -12.46 -12.14 7.08
N GLY A 233 -13.73 -11.82 6.92
CA GLY A 233 -14.61 -11.45 8.03
C GLY A 233 -14.17 -10.16 8.72
N ASP A 234 -14.61 -10.00 9.96
CA ASP A 234 -14.32 -8.80 10.75
C ASP A 234 -13.04 -8.87 11.59
N GLY A 235 -12.41 -10.07 11.66
CA GLY A 235 -11.22 -10.31 12.49
C GLY A 235 -11.44 -10.19 13.99
N GLU A 236 -12.70 -10.01 14.44
CA GLU A 236 -13.08 -9.93 15.86
C GLU A 236 -13.93 -11.13 16.28
N THR A 237 -14.91 -11.51 15.46
CA THR A 237 -15.83 -12.62 15.74
C THR A 237 -15.49 -13.87 14.93
N ALA A 238 -14.92 -13.73 13.73
CA ALA A 238 -14.47 -14.82 12.88
C ALA A 238 -13.52 -14.30 11.79
N GLY A 239 -12.66 -15.18 11.28
CA GLY A 239 -11.74 -14.84 10.20
C GLY A 239 -10.50 -14.09 10.71
N GLY A 240 -9.96 -13.22 9.88
CA GLY A 240 -8.76 -12.46 10.23
C GLY A 240 -7.93 -12.10 9.01
N THR A 241 -6.62 -11.97 9.20
CA THR A 241 -5.67 -11.58 8.16
C THR A 241 -4.65 -12.67 7.95
N GLY A 242 -4.45 -13.07 6.69
CA GLY A 242 -3.35 -13.93 6.23
C GLY A 242 -2.38 -13.14 5.37
N ARG A 243 -1.08 -13.42 5.52
CA ARG A 243 0.00 -12.84 4.71
C ARG A 243 0.74 -13.95 3.99
N TYR A 244 0.97 -13.73 2.70
CA TYR A 244 1.59 -14.72 1.81
C TYR A 244 2.66 -14.05 0.99
N ALA A 245 3.68 -14.81 0.58
CA ALA A 245 4.67 -14.31 -0.35
C ALA A 245 4.99 -15.32 -1.44
N PHE A 246 5.36 -14.81 -2.59
CA PHE A 246 5.87 -15.59 -3.70
C PHE A 246 6.89 -14.77 -4.52
N TYR A 247 7.70 -15.48 -5.30
CA TYR A 247 8.78 -14.87 -6.05
C TYR A 247 8.63 -15.19 -7.55
N ILE A 248 8.44 -14.14 -8.36
CA ILE A 248 8.35 -14.26 -9.81
C ILE A 248 9.46 -13.41 -10.46
N ASP A 249 10.10 -13.99 -11.49
CA ASP A 249 10.97 -13.28 -12.42
C ASP A 249 10.27 -13.24 -13.78
N LYS A 250 9.65 -12.11 -14.07
CA LYS A 250 9.02 -11.87 -15.36
C LYS A 250 10.06 -11.50 -16.38
N LEU A 251 10.24 -12.36 -17.36
CA LEU A 251 11.17 -12.14 -18.46
C LEU A 251 10.78 -10.90 -19.27
N TYR A 252 11.77 -10.09 -19.62
CA TYR A 252 11.52 -8.98 -20.54
C TYR A 252 11.11 -9.52 -21.91
N PRO A 253 10.12 -8.92 -22.59
CA PRO A 253 9.86 -9.27 -23.98
C PRO A 253 11.14 -9.05 -24.78
N HIS A 254 11.60 -10.08 -25.46
CA HIS A 254 12.70 -9.94 -26.41
C HIS A 254 12.17 -9.10 -27.58
N ASP A 255 12.78 -7.92 -27.81
CA ASP A 255 12.59 -7.19 -29.05
C ASP A 255 13.09 -8.08 -30.20
N GLU A 256 12.16 -8.65 -30.99
CA GLU A 256 12.47 -9.32 -32.25
C GLU A 256 12.69 -8.30 -33.38
#